data_1069ffa23e21d88a6eb9e67fbb281c6d
#
_entry.id   1069ffa23e21d88a6eb9e67fbb281c6d
#
_cell.length_a   1.000
_cell.length_b   1.000
_cell.length_c   1.000
_cell.angle_alpha   90.00
_cell.angle_beta   90.00
_cell.angle_gamma   90.00
#
_symmetry.space_group_name_H-M   'P 1'
#
loop_
_entity.id
_entity.type
_entity.pdbx_description
1 polymer ?
#
loop_
_entity_poly.entity_id
_entity_poly.type
_entity_poly.pdbx_seq_one_letter_code
_entity_poly.pdbx_strand_id
1 'polypeptide(L)'
;MMYESMEEAVVNWGNRYYPKTTIDHKERGAIIKSIVIFGKKYYYVGRTRKGFESTCWNAFVLGFMNIFGKTEGFVHTHTAYPNSNGTWNPIDYGPSNTDLWLFNVPGINRQFIANEKGQIYEFLVDGNTIFIQP
;
A
#
# COMPACT_ATOMS: atom_id res chain seq x y z
N MET A 1 -10.01 12.54 2.65
CA MET A 1 -9.75 13.51 1.58
C MET A 1 -9.74 12.79 0.23
N MET A 2 -10.25 13.45 -0.81
CA MET A 2 -10.33 12.87 -2.15
C MET A 2 -9.35 13.57 -3.09
N TYR A 3 -8.79 12.80 -4.04
CA TYR A 3 -7.76 13.23 -4.97
C TYR A 3 -8.18 12.94 -6.40
N GLU A 4 -7.67 13.70 -7.35
CA GLU A 4 -7.96 13.50 -8.76
C GLU A 4 -7.14 12.37 -9.40
N SER A 5 -6.06 11.94 -8.75
CA SER A 5 -5.25 10.81 -9.21
C SER A 5 -4.96 9.84 -8.06
N MET A 6 -4.72 8.59 -8.43
CA MET A 6 -4.34 7.56 -7.47
C MET A 6 -2.95 7.84 -6.90
N GLU A 7 -2.04 8.36 -7.72
CA GLU A 7 -0.68 8.71 -7.32
C GLU A 7 -0.69 9.76 -6.19
N GLU A 8 -1.51 10.81 -6.31
CA GLU A 8 -1.63 11.83 -5.26
C GLU A 8 -2.14 11.23 -3.94
N ALA A 9 -3.17 10.39 -4.02
CA ALA A 9 -3.72 9.71 -2.85
C ALA A 9 -2.65 8.87 -2.15
N VAL A 10 -1.88 8.11 -2.93
CA VAL A 10 -0.85 7.22 -2.42
C VAL A 10 0.33 7.99 -1.82
N VAL A 11 0.77 9.06 -2.45
CA VAL A 11 1.87 9.90 -1.92
C VAL A 11 1.49 10.51 -0.59
N ASN A 12 0.28 11.06 -0.48
CA ASN A 12 -0.20 11.62 0.79
C ASN A 12 -0.30 10.55 1.87
N TRP A 13 -0.86 9.40 1.55
CA TRP A 13 -0.97 8.29 2.50
C TRP A 13 0.41 7.77 2.92
N GLY A 14 1.29 7.54 1.95
CA GLY A 14 2.64 7.01 2.21
C GLY A 14 3.45 7.92 3.11
N ASN A 15 3.49 9.21 2.81
CA ASN A 15 4.21 10.19 3.62
C ASN A 15 3.66 10.32 5.04
N ARG A 16 2.40 9.98 5.24
CA ARG A 16 1.78 9.97 6.57
C ARG A 16 2.15 8.72 7.37
N TYR A 17 2.25 7.56 6.71
CA TYR A 17 2.31 6.28 7.43
C TYR A 17 3.68 5.61 7.42
N TYR A 18 4.57 5.86 6.44
CA TYR A 18 5.89 5.23 6.51
C TYR A 18 6.69 5.66 7.76
N PRO A 19 6.61 6.91 8.24
CA PRO A 19 7.33 7.28 9.47
C PRO A 19 6.85 6.48 10.69
N LYS A 20 5.57 6.16 10.76
CA LYS A 20 5.01 5.34 11.84
C LYS A 20 5.50 3.89 11.76
N THR A 21 5.59 3.36 10.55
CA THR A 21 6.14 2.02 10.29
C THR A 21 7.63 1.95 10.66
N THR A 22 8.39 3.01 10.41
CA THR A 22 9.78 3.11 10.83
C THR A 22 9.96 3.01 12.34
N ILE A 23 8.98 3.51 13.11
CA ILE A 23 9.04 3.49 14.57
C ILE A 23 8.69 2.12 15.15
N ASP A 24 7.56 1.52 14.70
CA ASP A 24 7.05 0.29 15.32
C ASP A 24 7.30 -0.97 14.48
N HIS A 25 7.85 -0.84 13.28
CA HIS A 25 8.15 -1.94 12.35
C HIS A 25 6.93 -2.83 12.05
N LYS A 26 5.75 -2.22 12.01
CA LYS A 26 4.51 -2.91 11.66
C LYS A 26 3.94 -2.33 10.38
N GLU A 27 3.64 -3.22 9.44
CA GLU A 27 3.08 -2.80 8.17
C GLU A 27 1.70 -2.20 8.34
N ARG A 28 1.44 -1.18 7.55
CA ARG A 28 0.12 -0.57 7.44
C ARG A 28 -0.35 -0.73 6.01
N GLY A 29 -1.64 -0.92 5.85
CA GLY A 29 -2.21 -1.08 4.52
C GLY A 29 -3.61 -0.53 4.45
N ALA A 30 -4.02 -0.19 3.24
CA ALA A 30 -5.35 0.32 2.97
C ALA A 30 -5.77 0.06 1.53
N ILE A 31 -7.06 -0.09 1.32
CA ILE A 31 -7.63 -0.23 -0.02
C ILE A 31 -7.80 1.15 -0.62
N ILE A 32 -7.37 1.30 -1.87
CA ILE A 32 -7.59 2.52 -2.64
C ILE A 32 -8.92 2.39 -3.35
N LYS A 33 -9.75 3.39 -3.21
CA LYS A 33 -11.11 3.40 -3.75
C LYS A 33 -11.34 4.60 -4.63
N SER A 34 -12.37 4.52 -5.46
CA SER A 34 -12.82 5.64 -6.29
C SER A 34 -14.30 5.89 -6.12
N ILE A 35 -14.69 7.12 -6.39
CA ILE A 35 -16.08 7.55 -6.41
C ILE A 35 -16.26 8.57 -7.53
N VAL A 36 -17.42 8.54 -8.19
CA VAL A 36 -17.76 9.51 -9.23
C VAL A 36 -18.73 10.53 -8.63
N ILE A 37 -18.37 11.80 -8.70
CA ILE A 37 -19.19 12.91 -8.22
C ILE A 37 -19.37 13.89 -9.38
N PHE A 38 -20.61 14.11 -9.78
CA PHE A 38 -20.95 14.96 -10.93
C PHE A 38 -20.15 14.62 -12.20
N GLY A 39 -20.03 13.33 -12.49
CA GLY A 39 -19.32 12.85 -13.68
C GLY A 39 -17.82 12.85 -13.58
N LYS A 40 -17.22 13.31 -12.47
CA LYS A 40 -15.78 13.33 -12.26
C LYS A 40 -15.37 12.26 -11.25
N LYS A 41 -14.32 11.50 -11.60
CA LYS A 41 -13.79 10.42 -10.76
C LYS A 41 -12.75 10.96 -9.78
N TYR A 42 -12.91 10.60 -8.52
CA TYR A 42 -11.97 10.92 -7.45
C TYR A 42 -11.49 9.64 -6.79
N TYR A 43 -10.28 9.70 -6.23
CA TYR A 43 -9.67 8.59 -5.50
C TYR A 43 -9.50 8.96 -4.03
N TYR A 44 -9.64 7.97 -3.18
CA TYR A 44 -9.35 8.13 -1.76
C TYR A 44 -8.81 6.81 -1.20
N VAL A 45 -8.07 6.92 -0.10
CA VAL A 45 -7.57 5.75 0.61
C VAL A 45 -8.53 5.43 1.75
N GLY A 46 -9.00 4.20 1.78
CA GLY A 46 -9.91 3.73 2.80
C GLY A 46 -9.25 3.64 4.18
N ARG A 47 -9.93 2.96 5.09
CA ARG A 47 -9.45 2.84 6.46
C ARG A 47 -8.09 2.15 6.49
N THR A 48 -7.12 2.78 7.16
CA THR A 48 -5.78 2.21 7.36
C THR A 48 -5.82 1.18 8.48
N ARG A 49 -5.25 0.01 8.21
CA ARG A 49 -5.06 -1.04 9.19
C ARG A 49 -3.58 -1.24 9.47
N LYS A 50 -3.25 -1.47 10.74
CA LYS A 50 -1.92 -1.85 11.18
C LYS A 50 -1.88 -3.37 11.35
N GLY A 51 -0.94 -4.02 10.68
CA GLY A 51 -0.73 -5.46 10.78
C GLY A 51 0.48 -5.81 11.61
N PHE A 52 0.91 -7.06 11.50
CA PHE A 52 2.13 -7.56 12.10
C PHE A 52 3.30 -7.41 11.14
N GLU A 53 4.53 -7.67 11.60
CA GLU A 53 5.75 -7.48 10.82
C GLU A 53 5.80 -8.29 9.52
N SER A 54 5.15 -9.43 9.46
CA SER A 54 5.06 -10.26 8.25
C SER A 54 3.60 -10.56 7.90
N THR A 55 2.80 -9.51 7.87
CA THR A 55 1.37 -9.60 7.66
C THR A 55 1.03 -10.08 6.25
N CYS A 56 0.08 -11.02 6.18
CA CYS A 56 -0.58 -11.39 4.94
C CYS A 56 -1.86 -10.54 4.80
N TRP A 57 -1.93 -9.74 3.76
CA TRP A 57 -3.04 -8.82 3.56
C TRP A 57 -4.27 -9.44 2.89
N ASN A 58 -4.22 -10.70 2.47
CA ASN A 58 -5.29 -11.33 1.71
C ASN A 58 -6.64 -11.28 2.41
N ALA A 59 -6.69 -11.70 3.67
CA ALA A 59 -7.93 -11.72 4.45
C ALA A 59 -8.48 -10.32 4.68
N PHE A 60 -7.59 -9.36 4.94
CA PHE A 60 -7.97 -7.96 5.12
C PHE A 60 -8.59 -7.38 3.85
N VAL A 61 -7.91 -7.54 2.71
CA VAL A 61 -8.38 -7.02 1.43
C VAL A 61 -9.74 -7.62 1.06
N LEU A 62 -9.88 -8.95 1.17
CA LEU A 62 -11.13 -9.63 0.85
C LEU A 62 -12.28 -9.19 1.77
N GLY A 63 -11.99 -8.90 3.04
CA GLY A 63 -13.01 -8.49 4.02
C GLY A 63 -13.50 -7.07 3.85
N PHE A 64 -12.76 -6.21 3.15
CA PHE A 64 -13.08 -4.77 3.04
C PHE A 64 -13.33 -4.28 1.62
N MET A 65 -13.44 -5.20 0.67
CA MET A 65 -13.68 -4.83 -0.73
C MET A 65 -15.09 -4.27 -0.93
N ASN A 66 -15.19 -3.19 -1.70
CA ASN A 66 -16.44 -2.58 -2.17
C ASN A 66 -17.43 -2.17 -1.07
N ILE A 67 -16.97 -1.94 0.18
CA ILE A 67 -17.85 -1.50 1.26
C ILE A 67 -18.34 -0.08 1.01
N PHE A 68 -17.43 0.83 0.62
CA PHE A 68 -17.76 2.20 0.21
C PHE A 68 -16.92 2.55 -1.00
N GLY A 69 -17.57 2.99 -2.08
CA GLY A 69 -16.89 3.27 -3.33
C GLY A 69 -16.39 2.00 -4.04
N LYS A 70 -15.80 2.18 -5.21
CA LYS A 70 -15.26 1.09 -6.02
C LYS A 70 -13.81 0.83 -5.63
N THR A 71 -13.45 -0.43 -5.39
CA THR A 71 -12.06 -0.83 -5.16
C THR A 71 -11.25 -0.66 -6.46
N GLU A 72 -10.11 0.04 -6.36
CA GLU A 72 -9.23 0.32 -7.49
C GLU A 72 -7.82 -0.22 -7.27
N GLY A 73 -7.37 -0.35 -6.03
CA GLY A 73 -6.03 -0.80 -5.73
C GLY A 73 -5.75 -0.99 -4.25
N PHE A 74 -4.48 -1.21 -3.94
CA PHE A 74 -4.01 -1.42 -2.59
C PHE A 74 -2.67 -0.72 -2.38
N VAL A 75 -2.49 -0.14 -1.20
CA VAL A 75 -1.24 0.47 -0.77
C VAL A 75 -0.86 -0.05 0.60
N HIS A 76 0.43 -0.34 0.80
CA HIS A 76 0.92 -0.71 2.11
C HIS A 76 2.35 -0.21 2.33
N THR A 77 2.77 -0.20 3.60
CA THR A 77 4.16 0.11 3.95
C THR A 77 4.95 -1.19 4.06
N HIS A 78 6.25 -1.13 3.69
CA HIS A 78 7.18 -2.20 3.98
C HIS A 78 8.01 -1.87 5.22
N THR A 79 8.17 -2.86 6.10
CA THR A 79 9.04 -2.72 7.26
C THR A 79 10.47 -3.10 6.91
N ALA A 80 11.41 -2.64 7.74
CA ALA A 80 12.76 -3.16 7.73
C ALA A 80 12.77 -4.64 8.20
N TYR A 81 13.80 -5.38 7.80
CA TYR A 81 13.98 -6.75 8.25
C TYR A 81 14.78 -6.80 9.54
N PRO A 82 14.37 -7.64 10.51
CA PRO A 82 15.15 -7.83 11.73
C PRO A 82 16.42 -8.64 11.41
N ASN A 83 17.57 -8.15 11.87
CA ASN A 83 18.84 -8.87 11.81
C ASN A 83 18.99 -9.75 13.05
N SER A 84 19.84 -10.76 12.96
CA SER A 84 20.12 -11.69 14.08
C SER A 84 20.74 -11.00 15.30
N ASN A 85 21.38 -9.84 15.11
CA ASN A 85 22.01 -9.06 16.18
C ASN A 85 21.09 -8.04 16.84
N GLY A 86 19.77 -8.07 16.54
CA GLY A 86 18.79 -7.17 17.13
C GLY A 86 18.65 -5.83 16.43
N THR A 87 19.40 -5.57 15.37
CA THR A 87 19.25 -4.37 14.54
C THR A 87 18.26 -4.60 13.40
N TRP A 88 17.84 -3.52 12.75
CA TRP A 88 16.90 -3.57 11.63
C TRP A 88 17.60 -3.19 10.33
N ASN A 89 17.33 -3.96 9.28
CA ASN A 89 17.87 -3.72 7.94
C ASN A 89 16.82 -3.00 7.10
N PRO A 90 17.05 -1.75 6.69
CA PRO A 90 16.07 -0.97 5.94
C PRO A 90 15.99 -1.32 4.45
N ILE A 91 16.69 -2.35 3.98
CA ILE A 91 16.64 -2.74 2.56
C ILE A 91 15.25 -3.22 2.20
N ASP A 92 14.68 -2.62 1.15
CA ASP A 92 13.43 -3.05 0.56
C ASP A 92 13.73 -4.00 -0.60
N TYR A 93 13.30 -5.25 -0.47
CA TYR A 93 13.48 -6.28 -1.51
C TYR A 93 12.37 -6.26 -2.55
N GLY A 94 11.49 -5.25 -2.53
CA GLY A 94 10.37 -5.13 -3.44
C GLY A 94 9.15 -5.93 -3.00
N PRO A 95 8.18 -6.14 -3.91
CA PRO A 95 6.96 -6.84 -3.56
C PRO A 95 7.21 -8.31 -3.26
N SER A 96 6.54 -8.82 -2.23
CA SER A 96 6.57 -10.25 -1.87
C SER A 96 5.67 -11.05 -2.81
N ASN A 97 5.76 -12.39 -2.72
CA ASN A 97 4.85 -13.27 -3.46
C ASN A 97 3.38 -13.03 -3.05
N THR A 98 3.12 -12.74 -1.79
CA THR A 98 1.79 -12.39 -1.31
C THR A 98 1.30 -11.08 -1.93
N ASP A 99 2.18 -10.08 -2.03
CA ASP A 99 1.83 -8.81 -2.67
C ASP A 99 1.47 -9.02 -4.14
N LEU A 100 2.24 -9.82 -4.86
CA LEU A 100 1.97 -10.13 -6.27
C LEU A 100 0.67 -10.93 -6.42
N TRP A 101 0.38 -11.83 -5.49
CA TRP A 101 -0.85 -12.62 -5.51
C TRP A 101 -2.09 -11.73 -5.43
N LEU A 102 -2.04 -10.60 -4.73
CA LEU A 102 -3.19 -9.70 -4.57
C LEU A 102 -3.72 -9.15 -5.91
N PHE A 103 -2.93 -9.18 -6.98
CA PHE A 103 -3.44 -8.85 -8.32
C PHE A 103 -4.53 -9.81 -8.81
N ASN A 104 -4.65 -10.99 -8.21
CA ASN A 104 -5.73 -11.93 -8.53
C ASN A 104 -7.06 -11.56 -7.88
N VAL A 105 -7.06 -10.63 -6.94
CA VAL A 105 -8.28 -10.18 -6.26
C VAL A 105 -8.99 -9.18 -7.17
N PRO A 106 -10.27 -9.43 -7.52
CA PRO A 106 -11.03 -8.51 -8.38
C PRO A 106 -11.06 -7.10 -7.80
N GLY A 107 -10.74 -6.12 -8.63
CA GLY A 107 -10.70 -4.71 -8.23
C GLY A 107 -9.32 -4.23 -7.78
N ILE A 108 -8.39 -5.12 -7.47
CA ILE A 108 -7.00 -4.73 -7.17
C ILE A 108 -6.23 -4.64 -8.49
N ASN A 109 -6.37 -3.51 -9.17
CA ASN A 109 -5.75 -3.28 -10.47
C ASN A 109 -4.38 -2.65 -10.37
N ARG A 110 -4.12 -1.91 -9.29
CA ARG A 110 -2.85 -1.22 -9.03
C ARG A 110 -2.45 -1.42 -7.58
N GLN A 111 -1.15 -1.56 -7.36
CA GLN A 111 -0.60 -1.69 -6.01
C GLN A 111 0.63 -0.83 -5.82
N PHE A 112 0.78 -0.31 -4.60
CA PHE A 112 1.83 0.64 -4.24
C PHE A 112 2.45 0.26 -2.90
N ILE A 113 3.73 0.59 -2.74
CA ILE A 113 4.48 0.38 -1.51
C ILE A 113 5.13 1.71 -1.10
N ALA A 114 5.04 2.03 0.19
CA ALA A 114 5.82 3.08 0.84
C ALA A 114 6.81 2.42 1.81
N ASN A 115 8.10 2.56 1.58
CA ASN A 115 9.12 1.89 2.39
C ASN A 115 9.76 2.81 3.43
N GLU A 116 10.54 2.25 4.33
CA GLU A 116 11.20 3.00 5.41
C GLU A 116 12.29 3.97 4.94
N LYS A 117 12.69 3.90 3.67
CA LYS A 117 13.60 4.88 3.07
C LYS A 117 12.88 6.13 2.58
N GLY A 118 11.56 6.22 2.75
CA GLY A 118 10.75 7.31 2.24
C GLY A 118 10.44 7.22 0.75
N GLN A 119 10.74 6.11 0.13
CA GLN A 119 10.44 5.86 -1.27
C GLN A 119 9.01 5.36 -1.41
N ILE A 120 8.31 5.83 -2.45
CA ILE A 120 6.97 5.37 -2.78
C ILE A 120 6.99 4.92 -4.24
N TYR A 121 6.54 3.71 -4.49
CA TYR A 121 6.54 3.15 -5.84
C TYR A 121 5.31 2.31 -6.11
N GLU A 122 4.97 2.22 -7.38
CA GLU A 122 4.01 1.25 -7.89
C GLU A 122 4.78 0.01 -8.33
N PHE A 123 4.21 -1.17 -8.11
CA PHE A 123 4.76 -2.39 -8.67
C PHE A 123 3.74 -3.08 -9.57
N LEU A 124 4.26 -3.76 -10.59
CA LEU A 124 3.46 -4.43 -11.61
C LEU A 124 3.38 -5.93 -11.30
N VAL A 125 2.50 -6.62 -12.00
CA VAL A 125 2.28 -8.05 -11.80
C VAL A 125 3.53 -8.90 -12.06
N ASP A 126 4.47 -8.40 -12.87
CA ASP A 126 5.75 -9.05 -13.14
C ASP A 126 6.83 -8.72 -12.10
N GLY A 127 6.49 -7.91 -11.09
CA GLY A 127 7.41 -7.48 -10.04
C GLY A 127 8.23 -6.25 -10.36
N ASN A 128 8.13 -5.69 -11.57
CA ASN A 128 8.81 -4.44 -11.90
C ASN A 128 8.24 -3.28 -11.12
N THR A 129 9.08 -2.30 -10.79
CA THR A 129 8.73 -1.16 -9.96
C THR A 129 8.86 0.16 -10.72
N ILE A 130 7.97 1.09 -10.41
CA ILE A 130 7.96 2.45 -10.98
C ILE A 130 7.92 3.43 -9.81
N PHE A 131 9.00 4.19 -9.59
CA PHE A 131 9.06 5.14 -8.50
C PHE A 131 8.17 6.35 -8.78
N ILE A 132 7.34 6.70 -7.77
CA ILE A 132 6.53 7.92 -7.74
C ILE A 132 7.26 8.97 -6.90
N GLN A 133 7.84 8.54 -5.79
CA GLN A 133 8.68 9.36 -4.93
C GLN A 133 9.97 8.58 -4.68
N PRO A 134 11.07 8.99 -5.31
CA PRO A 134 12.36 8.28 -5.16
C PRO A 134 13.01 8.50 -3.79
#